data_cef2c60f3d379817ef6e5b8651cf0ea0
#
_entry.id   cef2c60f3d379817ef6e5b8651cf0ea0
#
_cell.length_a   1.000
_cell.length_b   1.000
_cell.length_c   1.000
_cell.angle_alpha   90.00
_cell.angle_beta   90.00
_cell.angle_gamma   90.00
#
_symmetry.space_group_name_H-M   'P 1'
#
loop_
_entity.id
_entity.type
_entity.pdbx_description
1 polymer ?
#
loop_
_entity_poly.entity_id
_entity_poly.type
_entity_poly.pdbx_seq_one_letter_code
_entity_poly.pdbx_strand_id
1 'polypeptide(L)'
;MKLLRLAAAVSAVVLASAAHGADPVVIGVSIAQSPPGSVVQGTQVKDGVEIIAKMINDKGGVLGRPLKIVYEDNQGIPEKGRAAAEKLISRDKVVAVTGGHQSSVCLAEIEVAHRYKVPYVNTNCWSDDVRAKGYPEVFNPANYNTRVSSAMADTIAALKVKSVVAFAENTDYGIGQAKLLGEFLKKAAPQTQYKYVALDRAGKDFTPAVLPLRGSPPDLVVNIMLPPAAYILMNQLYEQGVAPSAKTWFYDGAGIADYPDFWKNVKEAGKYMLAFGLYHPQMPMPQLGMDVAATYQKQAKTEPNRLIFQAADSVLLIARAIEEAKSTDSAAIIKALQGMQFEGVRGKFGFSQQPGYTYQQWVDIPYVTYQLTEVDQPLSETTLIQASGQPLQVDKLVKPAK
;
A
#
# COMPACT_ATOMS: atom_id res chain seq x y z
N MET A 1 6.32 -32.49 -84.06
CA MET A 1 5.58 -31.60 -83.09
C MET A 1 5.82 -32.09 -81.70
N LYS A 2 6.77 -31.49 -80.96
CA LYS A 2 7.04 -31.77 -79.58
C LYS A 2 6.92 -30.45 -78.81
N LEU A 3 5.87 -30.34 -77.92
CA LEU A 3 5.63 -29.21 -77.08
C LEU A 3 6.55 -29.29 -75.87
N LEU A 4 7.46 -28.35 -75.68
CA LEU A 4 8.22 -28.11 -74.48
C LEU A 4 7.29 -27.41 -73.46
N ARG A 5 7.08 -28.03 -72.27
CA ARG A 5 6.51 -27.38 -71.11
C ARG A 5 7.62 -26.80 -70.26
N LEU A 6 7.70 -25.47 -70.22
CA LEU A 6 8.55 -24.75 -69.24
C LEU A 6 7.83 -24.73 -67.84
N ALA A 7 8.42 -25.37 -66.88
CA ALA A 7 7.98 -25.26 -65.50
C ALA A 7 8.73 -24.08 -64.79
N ALA A 8 8.04 -23.02 -64.47
CA ALA A 8 8.57 -21.92 -63.67
C ALA A 8 8.52 -22.30 -62.23
N ALA A 9 9.67 -22.55 -61.59
CA ALA A 9 9.80 -22.71 -60.13
C ALA A 9 9.83 -21.32 -59.49
N VAL A 10 8.77 -20.98 -58.78
CA VAL A 10 8.72 -19.78 -57.91
C VAL A 10 9.36 -20.15 -56.59
N SER A 11 10.59 -19.72 -56.37
CA SER A 11 11.26 -19.83 -55.07
C SER A 11 10.70 -18.75 -54.13
N ALA A 12 9.83 -19.15 -53.19
CA ALA A 12 9.42 -18.31 -52.09
C ALA A 12 10.60 -18.17 -51.11
N VAL A 13 11.29 -17.04 -51.14
CA VAL A 13 12.26 -16.66 -50.13
C VAL A 13 11.47 -16.25 -48.89
N VAL A 14 11.35 -17.16 -47.95
CA VAL A 14 10.88 -16.84 -46.57
C VAL A 14 11.99 -16.05 -45.91
N LEU A 15 11.87 -14.72 -45.89
CA LEU A 15 12.66 -13.85 -45.04
C LEU A 15 12.25 -14.17 -43.58
N ALA A 16 13.00 -15.06 -42.94
CA ALA A 16 13.01 -15.18 -41.49
C ALA A 16 13.58 -13.88 -40.95
N SER A 17 12.71 -12.90 -40.66
CA SER A 17 13.07 -11.77 -39.83
C SER A 17 13.55 -12.35 -38.51
N ALA A 18 14.86 -12.34 -38.26
CA ALA A 18 15.43 -12.54 -36.95
C ALA A 18 14.78 -11.45 -36.08
N ALA A 19 13.80 -11.84 -35.25
CA ALA A 19 13.27 -11.01 -34.20
C ALA A 19 14.41 -10.74 -33.22
N HIS A 20 15.20 -9.70 -33.48
CA HIS A 20 15.96 -9.04 -32.45
C HIS A 20 14.89 -8.59 -31.46
N GLY A 21 14.81 -9.28 -30.31
CA GLY A 21 13.85 -8.92 -29.29
C GLY A 21 14.01 -7.42 -28.98
N ALA A 22 12.93 -6.66 -29.16
CA ALA A 22 12.97 -5.23 -28.87
C ALA A 22 13.48 -5.02 -27.43
N ASP A 23 14.33 -4.01 -27.21
CA ASP A 23 14.84 -3.69 -25.88
C ASP A 23 13.70 -3.60 -24.86
N PRO A 24 13.84 -4.20 -23.68
CA PRO A 24 12.76 -4.24 -22.71
C PRO A 24 12.39 -2.83 -22.23
N VAL A 25 11.13 -2.64 -21.87
CA VAL A 25 10.69 -1.50 -21.04
C VAL A 25 11.08 -1.81 -19.61
N VAL A 26 11.88 -0.93 -18.97
CA VAL A 26 12.44 -1.19 -17.66
C VAL A 26 11.76 -0.31 -16.61
N ILE A 27 11.12 -0.90 -15.61
CA ILE A 27 10.56 -0.21 -14.44
C ILE A 27 11.43 -0.52 -13.22
N GLY A 28 11.77 0.53 -12.44
CA GLY A 28 12.49 0.42 -11.19
C GLY A 28 11.56 0.26 -9.99
N VAL A 29 11.91 -0.62 -9.06
CA VAL A 29 11.16 -0.86 -7.82
C VAL A 29 12.08 -0.72 -6.62
N SER A 30 11.80 0.28 -5.78
CA SER A 30 12.55 0.52 -4.53
C SER A 30 11.75 -0.02 -3.35
N ILE A 31 12.26 -1.05 -2.69
CA ILE A 31 11.61 -1.74 -1.56
C ILE A 31 12.63 -2.14 -0.49
N ALA A 32 12.16 -2.37 0.74
CA ALA A 32 13.00 -2.95 1.78
C ALA A 32 13.14 -4.45 1.56
N GLN A 33 14.35 -4.91 1.23
CA GLN A 33 14.68 -6.33 1.05
C GLN A 33 15.57 -6.86 2.20
N SER A 34 16.08 -5.97 3.04
CA SER A 34 16.91 -6.32 4.20
C SER A 34 16.59 -5.42 5.41
N PRO A 35 16.92 -5.89 6.66
CA PRO A 35 16.80 -5.06 7.86
C PRO A 35 17.66 -3.80 7.81
N PRO A 36 17.26 -2.73 8.52
CA PRO A 36 16.14 -2.61 9.46
C PRO A 36 14.77 -2.35 8.82
N GLY A 37 14.66 -2.44 7.50
CA GLY A 37 13.40 -2.24 6.78
C GLY A 37 12.36 -3.32 7.04
N SER A 38 11.15 -3.04 6.64
CA SER A 38 10.01 -3.96 6.72
C SER A 38 10.08 -5.02 5.61
N VAL A 39 10.94 -6.03 5.78
CA VAL A 39 11.26 -7.06 4.76
C VAL A 39 10.03 -7.85 4.33
N VAL A 40 9.14 -8.20 5.28
CA VAL A 40 7.89 -8.94 4.97
C VAL A 40 7.04 -8.12 4.01
N GLN A 41 6.85 -6.82 4.27
CA GLN A 41 6.09 -5.92 3.43
C GLN A 41 6.77 -5.70 2.08
N GLY A 42 8.10 -5.58 2.05
CA GLY A 42 8.88 -5.52 0.81
C GLY A 42 8.68 -6.75 -0.06
N THR A 43 8.65 -7.95 0.55
CA THR A 43 8.34 -9.21 -0.15
C THR A 43 6.93 -9.19 -0.74
N GLN A 44 5.92 -8.72 0.01
CA GLN A 44 4.55 -8.62 -0.50
C GLN A 44 4.45 -7.66 -1.70
N VAL A 45 5.14 -6.52 -1.65
CA VAL A 45 5.21 -5.60 -2.80
C VAL A 45 5.86 -6.28 -4.00
N LYS A 46 6.98 -7.01 -3.78
CA LYS A 46 7.65 -7.75 -4.84
C LYS A 46 6.73 -8.78 -5.49
N ASP A 47 6.01 -9.57 -4.71
CA ASP A 47 5.10 -10.60 -5.21
C ASP A 47 4.00 -9.99 -6.11
N GLY A 48 3.39 -8.89 -5.68
CA GLY A 48 2.39 -8.17 -6.48
C GLY A 48 2.95 -7.63 -7.80
N VAL A 49 4.16 -7.07 -7.76
CA VAL A 49 4.89 -6.60 -8.96
C VAL A 49 5.17 -7.75 -9.93
N GLU A 50 5.70 -8.87 -9.45
CA GLU A 50 6.05 -10.02 -10.29
C GLU A 50 4.81 -10.66 -10.94
N ILE A 51 3.72 -10.79 -10.20
CA ILE A 51 2.46 -11.33 -10.72
C ILE A 51 1.96 -10.48 -11.88
N ILE A 52 1.84 -9.15 -11.68
CA ILE A 52 1.27 -8.28 -12.74
C ILE A 52 2.24 -8.11 -13.91
N ALA A 53 3.55 -8.03 -13.66
CA ALA A 53 4.56 -7.95 -14.73
C ALA A 53 4.52 -9.20 -15.63
N LYS A 54 4.38 -10.38 -15.01
CA LYS A 54 4.18 -11.61 -15.76
C LYS A 54 2.89 -11.59 -16.58
N MET A 55 1.76 -11.17 -15.99
CA MET A 55 0.48 -11.07 -16.71
C MET A 55 0.54 -10.10 -17.89
N ILE A 56 1.30 -9.00 -17.77
CA ILE A 56 1.54 -8.05 -18.86
C ILE A 56 2.39 -8.71 -19.95
N ASN A 57 3.47 -9.38 -19.59
CA ASN A 57 4.37 -10.04 -20.52
C ASN A 57 3.69 -11.21 -21.26
N ASP A 58 2.85 -11.98 -20.59
CA ASP A 58 2.07 -13.06 -21.20
C ASP A 58 1.10 -12.53 -22.30
N LYS A 59 0.75 -11.24 -22.25
CA LYS A 59 -0.08 -10.52 -23.25
C LYS A 59 0.72 -9.78 -24.30
N GLY A 60 2.05 -9.97 -24.36
CA GLY A 60 2.93 -9.34 -25.35
C GLY A 60 3.74 -8.16 -24.85
N GLY A 61 3.75 -7.90 -23.54
CA GLY A 61 4.54 -6.84 -22.90
C GLY A 61 3.91 -5.45 -23.03
N VAL A 62 4.74 -4.42 -23.12
CA VAL A 62 4.36 -3.01 -23.25
C VAL A 62 4.89 -2.47 -24.57
N LEU A 63 4.02 -1.92 -25.43
CA LEU A 63 4.36 -1.53 -26.80
C LEU A 63 5.00 -2.68 -27.62
N GLY A 64 4.58 -3.93 -27.38
CA GLY A 64 5.17 -5.11 -28.01
C GLY A 64 6.59 -5.46 -27.51
N ARG A 65 7.04 -4.85 -26.41
CA ARG A 65 8.37 -5.03 -25.79
C ARG A 65 8.23 -5.73 -24.45
N PRO A 66 9.15 -6.63 -24.06
CA PRO A 66 9.12 -7.23 -22.74
C PRO A 66 9.18 -6.16 -21.63
N LEU A 67 8.35 -6.31 -20.60
CA LEU A 67 8.45 -5.54 -19.36
C LEU A 67 9.50 -6.19 -18.46
N LYS A 68 10.50 -5.43 -18.05
CA LYS A 68 11.55 -5.86 -17.11
C LYS A 68 11.47 -5.05 -15.83
N ILE A 69 11.55 -5.72 -14.70
CA ILE A 69 11.60 -5.09 -13.37
C ILE A 69 13.02 -5.15 -12.82
N VAL A 70 13.47 -4.02 -12.28
CA VAL A 70 14.77 -3.89 -11.58
C VAL A 70 14.50 -3.46 -10.15
N TYR A 71 15.03 -4.20 -9.18
CA TYR A 71 14.83 -3.96 -7.76
C TYR A 71 16.05 -3.33 -7.12
N GLU A 72 15.82 -2.36 -6.21
CA GLU A 72 16.81 -1.81 -5.31
C GLU A 72 16.34 -1.90 -3.86
N ASP A 73 17.27 -2.27 -2.97
CA ASP A 73 17.02 -2.37 -1.54
C ASP A 73 17.20 -1.02 -0.85
N ASN A 74 16.10 -0.42 -0.38
CA ASN A 74 16.13 0.83 0.37
C ASN A 74 16.28 0.64 1.89
N GLN A 75 16.24 -0.59 2.39
CA GLN A 75 16.36 -0.94 3.81
C GLN A 75 15.40 -0.17 4.75
N GLY A 76 14.36 0.46 4.23
CA GLY A 76 13.48 1.35 5.00
C GLY A 76 14.19 2.59 5.56
N ILE A 77 15.31 3.00 4.98
CA ILE A 77 16.16 4.12 5.40
C ILE A 77 16.12 5.21 4.31
N PRO A 78 15.78 6.49 4.65
CA PRO A 78 15.64 7.56 3.66
C PRO A 78 16.86 7.75 2.77
N GLU A 79 18.08 7.71 3.32
CA GLU A 79 19.34 7.87 2.58
C GLU A 79 19.57 6.72 1.59
N LYS A 80 19.17 5.50 1.98
CA LYS A 80 19.24 4.33 1.10
C LYS A 80 18.18 4.41 -0.01
N GLY A 81 16.95 4.86 0.31
CA GLY A 81 15.91 5.14 -0.68
C GLY A 81 16.35 6.16 -1.73
N ARG A 82 16.96 7.27 -1.28
CA ARG A 82 17.58 8.27 -2.18
C ARG A 82 18.59 7.63 -3.12
N ALA A 83 19.52 6.82 -2.58
CA ALA A 83 20.55 6.15 -3.36
C ALA A 83 19.95 5.11 -4.32
N ALA A 84 18.92 4.37 -3.90
CA ALA A 84 18.20 3.41 -4.72
C ALA A 84 17.52 4.09 -5.93
N ALA A 85 16.77 5.17 -5.69
CA ALA A 85 16.15 5.96 -6.75
C ALA A 85 17.18 6.55 -7.72
N GLU A 86 18.29 7.09 -7.19
CA GLU A 86 19.40 7.62 -8.01
C GLU A 86 19.98 6.54 -8.94
N LYS A 87 20.22 5.32 -8.41
CA LYS A 87 20.79 4.21 -9.16
C LYS A 87 19.81 3.73 -10.25
N LEU A 88 18.55 3.48 -9.87
CA LEU A 88 17.51 3.06 -10.82
C LEU A 88 17.39 4.03 -12.01
N ILE A 89 17.39 5.34 -11.74
CA ILE A 89 17.20 6.36 -12.78
C ILE A 89 18.50 6.58 -13.58
N SER A 90 19.62 6.82 -12.88
CA SER A 90 20.86 7.28 -13.56
C SER A 90 21.67 6.16 -14.21
N ARG A 91 21.68 4.96 -13.62
CA ARG A 91 22.45 3.80 -14.08
C ARG A 91 21.62 2.79 -14.83
N ASP A 92 20.49 2.37 -14.23
CA ASP A 92 19.65 1.32 -14.79
C ASP A 92 18.68 1.86 -15.86
N LYS A 93 18.59 3.21 -16.00
CA LYS A 93 17.82 3.90 -17.05
C LYS A 93 16.35 3.50 -17.07
N VAL A 94 15.75 3.31 -15.91
CA VAL A 94 14.33 2.96 -15.80
C VAL A 94 13.44 4.09 -16.33
N VAL A 95 12.33 3.75 -16.95
CA VAL A 95 11.36 4.72 -17.51
C VAL A 95 10.43 5.30 -16.42
N ALA A 96 10.29 4.61 -15.31
CA ALA A 96 9.52 5.02 -14.12
C ALA A 96 10.04 4.30 -12.88
N VAL A 97 9.79 4.87 -11.72
CA VAL A 97 10.07 4.26 -10.41
C VAL A 97 8.77 4.00 -9.67
N THR A 98 8.70 2.88 -8.96
CA THR A 98 7.61 2.54 -8.04
C THR A 98 8.15 1.81 -6.81
N GLY A 99 7.27 1.39 -5.92
CA GLY A 99 7.61 0.79 -4.64
C GLY A 99 7.28 1.71 -3.48
N GLY A 100 8.07 1.61 -2.42
CA GLY A 100 7.92 2.42 -1.22
C GLY A 100 6.86 1.86 -0.27
N HIS A 101 7.21 1.90 1.01
CA HIS A 101 6.33 1.52 2.11
C HIS A 101 6.42 2.51 3.28
N GLN A 102 7.62 2.93 3.65
CA GLN A 102 7.84 3.94 4.68
C GLN A 102 7.80 5.34 4.06
N SER A 103 6.95 6.23 4.57
CA SER A 103 6.74 7.57 3.99
C SER A 103 8.00 8.45 3.98
N SER A 104 8.85 8.38 5.01
CA SER A 104 10.13 9.11 5.05
C SER A 104 11.10 8.65 3.94
N VAL A 105 11.05 7.37 3.55
CA VAL A 105 11.82 6.84 2.41
C VAL A 105 11.27 7.38 1.10
N CYS A 106 9.94 7.29 0.91
CA CYS A 106 9.30 7.84 -0.28
C CYS A 106 9.58 9.33 -0.47
N LEU A 107 9.54 10.12 0.62
CA LEU A 107 9.88 11.54 0.58
C LEU A 107 11.31 11.79 0.05
N ALA A 108 12.26 10.93 0.39
CA ALA A 108 13.62 11.01 -0.13
C ALA A 108 13.73 10.58 -1.60
N GLU A 109 12.94 9.59 -2.02
CA GLU A 109 12.92 9.06 -3.39
C GLU A 109 12.25 10.02 -4.38
N ILE A 110 11.13 10.65 -4.00
CA ILE A 110 10.42 11.60 -4.88
C ILE A 110 11.24 12.86 -5.18
N GLU A 111 12.13 13.30 -4.28
CA GLU A 111 13.07 14.38 -4.56
C GLU A 111 14.04 14.03 -5.70
N VAL A 112 14.46 12.77 -5.77
CA VAL A 112 15.28 12.26 -6.88
C VAL A 112 14.46 12.19 -8.17
N ALA A 113 13.28 11.57 -8.11
CA ALA A 113 12.38 11.47 -9.25
C ALA A 113 12.07 12.86 -9.86
N HIS A 114 11.78 13.84 -9.00
CA HIS A 114 11.55 15.23 -9.42
C HIS A 114 12.76 15.87 -10.07
N ARG A 115 13.96 15.68 -9.50
CA ARG A 115 15.21 16.22 -10.07
C ARG A 115 15.51 15.68 -11.46
N TYR A 116 15.22 14.39 -11.69
CA TYR A 116 15.44 13.73 -12.98
C TYR A 116 14.24 13.79 -13.93
N LYS A 117 13.09 14.33 -13.48
CA LYS A 117 11.84 14.38 -14.24
C LYS A 117 11.32 12.99 -14.65
N VAL A 118 11.53 11.98 -13.80
CA VAL A 118 11.09 10.59 -14.04
C VAL A 118 9.81 10.31 -13.27
N PRO A 119 8.80 9.66 -13.87
CA PRO A 119 7.56 9.31 -13.17
C PRO A 119 7.83 8.43 -11.93
N TYR A 120 7.19 8.78 -10.81
CA TYR A 120 7.18 8.00 -9.58
C TYR A 120 5.74 7.65 -9.20
N VAL A 121 5.42 6.36 -9.14
CA VAL A 121 4.09 5.87 -8.74
C VAL A 121 4.20 5.24 -7.37
N ASN A 122 3.65 5.89 -6.35
CA ASN A 122 3.72 5.45 -4.96
C ASN A 122 2.88 4.18 -4.74
N THR A 123 3.47 3.18 -4.09
CA THR A 123 2.76 1.93 -3.76
C THR A 123 2.01 2.01 -2.42
N ASN A 124 2.66 2.43 -1.32
CA ASN A 124 2.04 2.38 0.01
C ASN A 124 2.52 3.46 1.01
N CYS A 125 3.09 4.57 0.58
CA CYS A 125 3.47 5.65 1.50
C CYS A 125 2.28 6.58 1.76
N TRP A 126 1.84 6.69 3.02
CA TRP A 126 0.58 7.33 3.39
C TRP A 126 0.72 8.78 3.88
N SER A 127 1.93 9.29 4.15
CA SER A 127 2.06 10.70 4.52
C SER A 127 1.52 11.61 3.43
N ASP A 128 0.70 12.57 3.81
CA ASP A 128 0.15 13.59 2.91
C ASP A 128 1.25 14.44 2.29
N ASP A 129 2.41 14.56 2.95
CA ASP A 129 3.58 15.29 2.48
C ASP A 129 4.14 14.74 1.16
N VAL A 130 3.93 13.44 0.88
CA VAL A 130 4.31 12.83 -0.42
C VAL A 130 3.63 13.56 -1.58
N ARG A 131 2.39 14.07 -1.36
CA ARG A 131 1.63 14.82 -2.37
C ARG A 131 1.74 16.33 -2.22
N ALA A 132 1.87 16.81 -0.96
CA ALA A 132 1.94 18.24 -0.66
C ALA A 132 3.12 18.96 -1.33
N LYS A 133 4.16 18.22 -1.75
CA LYS A 133 5.27 18.75 -2.56
C LYS A 133 4.81 19.28 -3.93
N GLY A 134 3.68 18.81 -4.47
CA GLY A 134 3.16 19.26 -5.75
C GLY A 134 4.03 18.87 -6.96
N TYR A 135 4.87 17.84 -6.83
CA TYR A 135 5.74 17.38 -7.93
C TYR A 135 4.92 16.71 -9.03
N PRO A 136 5.00 17.20 -10.28
CA PRO A 136 4.22 16.67 -11.39
C PRO A 136 4.60 15.24 -11.79
N GLU A 137 5.75 14.75 -11.37
CA GLU A 137 6.24 13.40 -11.63
C GLU A 137 5.64 12.34 -10.69
N VAL A 138 4.99 12.75 -9.59
CA VAL A 138 4.63 11.84 -8.50
C VAL A 138 3.14 11.57 -8.46
N PHE A 139 2.74 10.32 -8.57
CA PHE A 139 1.35 9.83 -8.59
C PHE A 139 1.08 8.92 -7.41
N ASN A 140 -0.08 9.06 -6.77
CA ASN A 140 -0.41 8.33 -5.56
C ASN A 140 -1.72 7.53 -5.67
N PRO A 141 -1.67 6.29 -6.18
CA PRO A 141 -2.78 5.35 -6.08
C PRO A 141 -2.87 4.68 -4.70
N ALA A 142 -1.93 5.00 -3.79
CA ALA A 142 -1.93 4.52 -2.41
C ALA A 142 -2.87 5.36 -1.52
N ASN A 143 -3.20 4.82 -0.34
CA ASN A 143 -3.92 5.56 0.68
C ASN A 143 -3.10 6.76 1.21
N TYR A 144 -3.72 7.62 2.02
CA TYR A 144 -3.08 8.80 2.57
C TYR A 144 -3.64 9.14 3.96
N ASN A 145 -2.83 9.83 4.77
CA ASN A 145 -3.11 10.05 6.19
C ASN A 145 -4.44 10.78 6.44
N THR A 146 -4.79 11.78 5.64
CA THR A 146 -6.08 12.47 5.78
C THR A 146 -7.25 11.50 5.61
N ARG A 147 -7.21 10.61 4.61
CA ARG A 147 -8.29 9.64 4.35
C ARG A 147 -8.48 8.68 5.50
N VAL A 148 -7.39 8.05 5.97
CA VAL A 148 -7.46 7.08 7.06
C VAL A 148 -7.85 7.74 8.38
N SER A 149 -7.31 8.92 8.69
CA SER A 149 -7.63 9.65 9.91
C SER A 149 -9.09 10.10 9.97
N SER A 150 -9.67 10.53 8.85
CA SER A 150 -11.09 10.84 8.75
C SER A 150 -11.95 9.59 9.00
N ALA A 151 -11.66 8.49 8.31
CA ALA A 151 -12.40 7.23 8.49
C ALA A 151 -12.32 6.69 9.92
N MET A 152 -11.15 6.80 10.55
CA MET A 152 -10.96 6.42 11.95
C MET A 152 -11.76 7.32 12.89
N ALA A 153 -11.79 8.63 12.66
CA ALA A 153 -12.56 9.56 13.49
C ALA A 153 -14.06 9.27 13.41
N ASP A 154 -14.59 8.93 12.23
CA ASP A 154 -15.98 8.52 12.06
C ASP A 154 -16.29 7.22 12.83
N THR A 155 -15.39 6.23 12.75
CA THR A 155 -15.50 4.98 13.52
C THR A 155 -15.49 5.27 15.03
N ILE A 156 -14.57 6.08 15.51
CA ILE A 156 -14.43 6.46 16.94
C ILE A 156 -15.68 7.22 17.41
N ALA A 157 -16.21 8.12 16.61
CA ALA A 157 -17.45 8.83 16.91
C ALA A 157 -18.65 7.87 17.05
N ALA A 158 -18.77 6.88 16.15
CA ALA A 158 -19.81 5.87 16.22
C ALA A 158 -19.70 4.96 17.45
N LEU A 159 -18.48 4.69 17.92
CA LEU A 159 -18.22 3.95 19.17
C LEU A 159 -18.59 4.73 20.43
N LYS A 160 -18.80 6.05 20.37
CA LYS A 160 -19.15 6.96 21.47
C LYS A 160 -18.19 6.86 22.66
N VAL A 161 -16.91 6.64 22.40
CA VAL A 161 -15.86 6.58 23.43
C VAL A 161 -15.53 7.97 23.95
N LYS A 162 -15.18 8.08 25.24
CA LYS A 162 -14.88 9.35 25.91
C LYS A 162 -13.39 9.68 25.90
N SER A 163 -12.54 8.66 25.81
CA SER A 163 -11.09 8.83 25.88
C SER A 163 -10.36 7.93 24.88
N VAL A 164 -9.41 8.53 24.18
CA VAL A 164 -8.57 7.86 23.15
C VAL A 164 -7.11 8.17 23.39
N VAL A 165 -6.29 7.14 23.40
CA VAL A 165 -4.82 7.25 23.39
C VAL A 165 -4.30 6.60 22.12
N ALA A 166 -3.65 7.38 21.27
CA ALA A 166 -2.98 6.85 20.08
C ALA A 166 -1.48 6.70 20.34
N PHE A 167 -0.92 5.56 19.94
CA PHE A 167 0.52 5.35 19.88
C PHE A 167 0.96 5.46 18.42
N ALA A 168 1.84 6.40 18.14
CA ALA A 168 2.30 6.70 16.79
C ALA A 168 3.82 6.56 16.70
N GLU A 169 4.32 5.97 15.61
CA GLU A 169 5.75 6.01 15.38
C GLU A 169 6.23 7.44 15.13
N ASN A 170 7.40 7.78 15.63
CA ASN A 170 8.01 9.10 15.49
C ASN A 170 8.61 9.27 14.08
N THR A 171 7.74 9.32 13.07
CA THR A 171 8.07 9.49 11.65
C THR A 171 7.06 10.41 10.99
N ASP A 172 7.32 10.85 9.75
CA ASP A 172 6.38 11.68 8.97
C ASP A 172 4.99 11.00 8.85
N TYR A 173 4.98 9.67 8.67
CA TYR A 173 3.75 8.90 8.63
C TYR A 173 2.99 8.95 9.97
N GLY A 174 3.64 8.49 11.04
CA GLY A 174 2.96 8.30 12.33
C GLY A 174 2.50 9.60 12.97
N ILE A 175 3.38 10.61 13.03
CA ILE A 175 3.08 11.93 13.59
C ILE A 175 2.01 12.65 12.75
N GLY A 176 2.12 12.59 11.42
CA GLY A 176 1.15 13.19 10.51
C GLY A 176 -0.26 12.61 10.73
N GLN A 177 -0.37 11.28 10.75
CA GLN A 177 -1.66 10.61 10.97
C GLN A 177 -2.25 10.90 12.36
N ALA A 178 -1.42 10.88 13.43
CA ALA A 178 -1.88 11.14 14.78
C ALA A 178 -2.41 12.57 14.94
N LYS A 179 -1.74 13.57 14.37
CA LYS A 179 -2.22 14.97 14.38
C LYS A 179 -3.54 15.11 13.65
N LEU A 180 -3.63 14.57 12.42
CA LEU A 180 -4.86 14.61 11.62
C LEU A 180 -6.03 13.91 12.32
N LEU A 181 -5.80 12.75 12.95
CA LEU A 181 -6.82 12.07 13.75
C LEU A 181 -7.37 12.98 14.85
N GLY A 182 -6.50 13.69 15.57
CA GLY A 182 -6.91 14.65 16.59
C GLY A 182 -7.74 15.81 16.03
N GLU A 183 -7.40 16.31 14.83
CA GLU A 183 -8.14 17.36 14.16
C GLU A 183 -9.54 16.90 13.71
N PHE A 184 -9.63 15.69 13.15
CA PHE A 184 -10.91 15.11 12.75
C PHE A 184 -11.79 14.77 13.96
N LEU A 185 -11.21 14.26 15.05
CA LEU A 185 -11.97 13.97 16.27
C LEU A 185 -12.57 15.21 16.90
N LYS A 186 -11.92 16.37 16.86
CA LYS A 186 -12.50 17.65 17.32
C LYS A 186 -13.80 17.99 16.59
N LYS A 187 -13.98 17.51 15.35
CA LYS A 187 -15.18 17.73 14.55
C LYS A 187 -16.21 16.61 14.72
N ALA A 188 -15.76 15.36 14.59
CA ALA A 188 -16.64 14.18 14.58
C ALA A 188 -17.08 13.74 15.99
N ALA A 189 -16.24 13.95 17.00
CA ALA A 189 -16.49 13.54 18.39
C ALA A 189 -15.91 14.56 19.40
N PRO A 190 -16.43 15.80 19.46
CA PRO A 190 -15.84 16.91 20.22
C PRO A 190 -15.78 16.67 21.74
N GLN A 191 -16.54 15.71 22.25
CA GLN A 191 -16.53 15.32 23.67
C GLN A 191 -15.45 14.26 23.99
N THR A 192 -14.80 13.70 22.94
CA THR A 192 -13.78 12.67 23.14
C THR A 192 -12.44 13.31 23.44
N GLN A 193 -11.87 12.97 24.61
CA GLN A 193 -10.51 13.37 24.96
C GLN A 193 -9.53 12.55 24.13
N TYR A 194 -8.66 13.24 23.41
CA TYR A 194 -7.65 12.63 22.55
C TYR A 194 -6.24 13.07 22.95
N LYS A 195 -5.34 12.10 23.03
CA LYS A 195 -3.90 12.35 23.08
C LYS A 195 -3.16 11.31 22.27
N TYR A 196 -1.97 11.65 21.79
CA TYR A 196 -1.08 10.65 21.20
C TYR A 196 0.29 10.66 21.89
N VAL A 197 0.96 9.52 21.84
CA VAL A 197 2.31 9.28 22.33
C VAL A 197 3.16 8.90 21.14
N ALA A 198 4.22 9.68 20.88
CA ALA A 198 5.18 9.38 19.84
C ALA A 198 6.22 8.38 20.38
N LEU A 199 6.43 7.29 19.67
CA LEU A 199 7.35 6.21 20.04
C LEU A 199 8.40 6.00 18.95
N ASP A 200 9.60 5.63 19.35
CA ASP A 200 10.66 5.28 18.39
C ASP A 200 10.29 3.97 17.68
N ARG A 201 10.24 4.01 16.35
CA ARG A 201 10.00 2.81 15.53
C ARG A 201 11.07 1.71 15.67
N ALA A 202 12.25 2.04 16.15
CA ALA A 202 13.32 1.10 16.47
C ALA A 202 13.26 0.59 17.90
N GLY A 203 12.33 1.11 18.71
CA GLY A 203 12.12 0.73 20.11
C GLY A 203 11.77 -0.74 20.26
N LYS A 204 12.25 -1.34 21.36
CA LYS A 204 11.99 -2.75 21.71
C LYS A 204 11.28 -2.90 23.06
N ASP A 205 11.07 -1.79 23.77
CA ASP A 205 10.33 -1.74 25.02
C ASP A 205 9.52 -0.45 25.11
N PHE A 206 8.20 -0.60 25.16
CA PHE A 206 7.22 0.48 25.29
C PHE A 206 6.49 0.43 26.63
N THR A 207 6.89 -0.48 27.52
CA THR A 207 6.31 -0.64 28.87
C THR A 207 6.22 0.69 29.62
N PRO A 208 7.23 1.59 29.59
CA PRO A 208 7.14 2.89 30.27
C PRO A 208 5.99 3.77 29.75
N ALA A 209 5.61 3.66 28.48
CA ALA A 209 4.49 4.40 27.89
C ALA A 209 3.13 3.71 28.16
N VAL A 210 3.12 2.40 28.36
CA VAL A 210 1.92 1.58 28.60
C VAL A 210 1.49 1.56 30.06
N LEU A 211 2.44 1.43 31.00
CA LEU A 211 2.16 1.29 32.44
C LEU A 211 1.25 2.37 33.05
N PRO A 212 1.39 3.66 32.67
CA PRO A 212 0.49 4.70 33.20
C PRO A 212 -0.99 4.48 32.88
N LEU A 213 -1.29 3.71 31.83
CA LEU A 213 -2.65 3.43 31.38
C LEU A 213 -3.36 2.36 32.23
N ARG A 214 -2.62 1.54 33.02
CA ARG A 214 -3.22 0.49 33.86
C ARG A 214 -4.15 1.06 34.93
N GLY A 215 -3.75 2.18 35.54
CA GLY A 215 -4.53 2.82 36.64
C GLY A 215 -5.78 3.54 36.15
N SER A 216 -5.75 4.03 34.91
CA SER A 216 -6.86 4.74 34.26
C SER A 216 -6.84 4.41 32.76
N PRO A 217 -7.34 3.23 32.39
CA PRO A 217 -7.33 2.82 31.00
C PRO A 217 -8.25 3.69 30.16
N PRO A 218 -7.83 4.09 28.93
CA PRO A 218 -8.71 4.80 28.02
C PRO A 218 -9.82 3.89 27.50
N ASP A 219 -10.89 4.47 26.95
CA ASP A 219 -11.93 3.67 26.30
C ASP A 219 -11.44 3.03 25.00
N LEU A 220 -10.44 3.65 24.34
CA LEU A 220 -9.84 3.18 23.11
C LEU A 220 -8.35 3.46 23.05
N VAL A 221 -7.58 2.46 22.63
CA VAL A 221 -6.18 2.60 22.20
C VAL A 221 -6.13 2.48 20.68
N VAL A 222 -5.39 3.37 20.04
CA VAL A 222 -5.16 3.36 18.57
C VAL A 222 -3.70 3.07 18.28
N ASN A 223 -3.44 2.12 17.40
CA ASN A 223 -2.11 1.86 16.83
C ASN A 223 -1.90 2.66 15.55
N ILE A 224 -0.83 3.46 15.52
CA ILE A 224 -0.33 4.17 14.32
C ILE A 224 1.18 3.87 14.17
N MET A 225 1.55 2.63 14.37
CA MET A 225 2.93 2.14 14.24
C MET A 225 2.98 0.98 13.26
N LEU A 226 4.12 0.82 12.63
CA LEU A 226 4.40 -0.29 11.70
C LEU A 226 5.24 -1.38 12.39
N PRO A 227 5.17 -2.64 11.92
CA PRO A 227 6.02 -3.71 12.42
C PRO A 227 7.53 -3.43 12.19
N PRO A 228 8.40 -3.95 13.08
CA PRO A 228 8.09 -4.86 14.19
C PRO A 228 7.61 -4.16 15.47
N ALA A 229 7.84 -2.85 15.62
CA ALA A 229 7.52 -2.09 16.83
C ALA A 229 6.03 -2.16 17.21
N ALA A 230 5.12 -2.14 16.21
CA ALA A 230 3.69 -2.30 16.45
C ALA A 230 3.34 -3.60 17.18
N TYR A 231 3.95 -4.72 16.78
CA TYR A 231 3.72 -6.01 17.43
C TYR A 231 4.22 -6.06 18.87
N ILE A 232 5.37 -5.44 19.13
CA ILE A 232 5.91 -5.31 20.50
C ILE A 232 4.96 -4.50 21.38
N LEU A 233 4.51 -3.34 20.88
CA LEU A 233 3.55 -2.50 21.59
C LEU A 233 2.24 -3.25 21.89
N MET A 234 1.68 -3.96 20.89
CA MET A 234 0.45 -4.73 21.07
C MET A 234 0.57 -5.78 22.16
N ASN A 235 1.66 -6.56 22.14
CA ASN A 235 1.90 -7.58 23.18
C ASN A 235 2.05 -6.95 24.56
N GLN A 236 2.77 -5.83 24.69
CA GLN A 236 2.93 -5.13 25.97
C GLN A 236 1.63 -4.51 26.47
N LEU A 237 0.76 -3.96 25.59
CA LEU A 237 -0.57 -3.50 25.96
C LEU A 237 -1.45 -4.65 26.50
N TYR A 238 -1.40 -5.81 25.84
CA TYR A 238 -2.14 -7.00 26.24
C TYR A 238 -1.60 -7.58 27.56
N GLU A 239 -0.31 -7.79 27.71
CA GLU A 239 0.34 -8.31 28.90
C GLU A 239 0.11 -7.43 30.15
N GLN A 240 0.02 -6.11 29.92
CA GLN A 240 -0.30 -5.16 31.00
C GLN A 240 -1.82 -5.06 31.28
N GLY A 241 -2.67 -5.79 30.54
CA GLY A 241 -4.12 -5.79 30.71
C GLY A 241 -4.79 -4.47 30.31
N VAL A 242 -4.15 -3.68 29.45
CA VAL A 242 -4.65 -2.38 29.01
C VAL A 242 -5.61 -2.54 27.84
N ALA A 243 -5.14 -3.14 26.73
CA ALA A 243 -5.93 -3.28 25.47
C ALA A 243 -5.42 -4.45 24.62
N PRO A 244 -6.32 -5.18 23.94
CA PRO A 244 -7.78 -5.10 24.08
C PRO A 244 -8.26 -5.66 25.42
N SER A 245 -9.34 -5.11 25.96
CA SER A 245 -9.92 -5.56 27.23
C SER A 245 -11.43 -5.27 27.30
N ALA A 246 -12.13 -5.81 28.30
CA ALA A 246 -13.55 -5.50 28.50
C ALA A 246 -13.84 -3.98 28.62
N LYS A 247 -12.86 -3.18 29.05
CA LYS A 247 -12.98 -1.72 29.19
C LYS A 247 -12.47 -0.96 27.99
N THR A 248 -11.40 -1.43 27.32
CA THR A 248 -10.65 -0.70 26.32
C THR A 248 -10.72 -1.39 24.97
N TRP A 249 -11.24 -0.70 23.96
CA TRP A 249 -11.11 -1.11 22.55
C TRP A 249 -9.66 -0.97 22.08
N PHE A 250 -9.28 -1.77 21.11
CA PHE A 250 -8.04 -1.58 20.37
C PHE A 250 -8.34 -1.41 18.90
N TYR A 251 -7.80 -0.36 18.26
CA TYR A 251 -8.00 -0.06 16.84
C TYR A 251 -6.66 0.07 16.12
N ASP A 252 -6.44 -0.78 15.15
CA ASP A 252 -5.30 -0.69 14.25
C ASP A 252 -5.59 0.30 13.12
N GLY A 253 -4.98 1.48 13.18
CA GLY A 253 -5.05 2.51 12.15
C GLY A 253 -3.93 2.42 11.11
N ALA A 254 -3.02 1.46 11.24
CA ALA A 254 -1.91 1.24 10.32
C ALA A 254 -2.18 0.15 9.27
N GLY A 255 -3.27 -0.61 9.46
CA GLY A 255 -3.66 -1.69 8.57
C GLY A 255 -2.69 -2.87 8.60
N ILE A 256 -2.14 -3.20 9.79
CA ILE A 256 -1.15 -4.28 9.92
C ILE A 256 -1.77 -5.66 10.09
N ALA A 257 -3.08 -5.72 10.34
CA ALA A 257 -3.81 -6.96 10.59
C ALA A 257 -3.86 -7.91 9.38
N ASP A 258 -3.68 -7.40 8.17
CA ASP A 258 -3.63 -8.20 6.94
C ASP A 258 -2.22 -8.68 6.56
N TYR A 259 -1.21 -8.43 7.39
CA TYR A 259 0.15 -8.90 7.11
C TYR A 259 0.32 -10.38 7.44
N PRO A 260 1.06 -11.14 6.62
CA PRO A 260 1.16 -12.60 6.77
C PRO A 260 1.87 -13.04 8.05
N ASP A 261 2.63 -12.16 8.69
CA ASP A 261 3.32 -12.42 9.95
C ASP A 261 2.57 -11.90 11.19
N PHE A 262 1.39 -11.29 11.00
CA PHE A 262 0.62 -10.68 12.10
C PHE A 262 0.35 -11.66 13.24
N TRP A 263 -0.39 -12.73 12.98
CA TRP A 263 -0.78 -13.68 14.02
C TRP A 263 0.40 -14.37 14.68
N LYS A 264 1.45 -14.68 13.92
CA LYS A 264 2.69 -15.25 14.47
C LYS A 264 3.29 -14.38 15.57
N ASN A 265 3.17 -13.05 15.43
CA ASN A 265 3.81 -12.09 16.33
C ASN A 265 2.89 -11.61 17.47
N VAL A 266 1.57 -11.54 17.28
CA VAL A 266 0.67 -10.92 18.27
C VAL A 266 -0.23 -11.92 19.00
N LYS A 267 -0.56 -13.06 18.38
CA LYS A 267 -1.40 -14.11 19.02
C LYS A 267 -2.63 -13.51 19.72
N GLU A 268 -2.82 -13.82 21.02
CA GLU A 268 -3.96 -13.34 21.81
C GLU A 268 -4.08 -11.80 21.83
N ALA A 269 -2.99 -11.04 21.72
CA ALA A 269 -3.02 -9.58 21.68
C ALA A 269 -3.72 -9.02 20.43
N GLY A 270 -3.90 -9.83 19.38
CA GLY A 270 -4.62 -9.46 18.17
C GLY A 270 -6.13 -9.71 18.22
N LYS A 271 -6.64 -10.46 19.22
CA LYS A 271 -8.09 -10.74 19.34
C LYS A 271 -8.87 -9.49 19.75
N TYR A 272 -10.10 -9.40 19.28
CA TYR A 272 -11.02 -8.29 19.51
C TYR A 272 -10.55 -6.94 18.98
N MET A 273 -9.50 -6.92 18.17
CA MET A 273 -8.98 -5.72 17.53
C MET A 273 -9.89 -5.27 16.39
N LEU A 274 -10.22 -3.97 16.34
CA LEU A 274 -10.73 -3.34 15.13
C LEU A 274 -9.54 -3.02 14.21
N ALA A 275 -9.71 -3.21 12.92
CA ALA A 275 -8.67 -2.92 11.95
C ALA A 275 -9.23 -2.07 10.81
N PHE A 276 -8.50 -1.00 10.45
CA PHE A 276 -8.66 -0.30 9.19
C PHE A 276 -7.99 -1.12 8.09
N GLY A 277 -8.69 -1.37 7.01
CA GLY A 277 -8.18 -2.13 5.88
C GLY A 277 -8.44 -1.48 4.52
N LEU A 278 -7.62 -1.80 3.55
CA LEU A 278 -7.76 -1.38 2.14
C LEU A 278 -8.07 -2.56 1.23
N TYR A 279 -8.26 -3.71 1.82
CA TYR A 279 -8.70 -4.93 1.18
C TYR A 279 -9.44 -5.81 2.19
N HIS A 280 -10.47 -6.46 1.73
CA HIS A 280 -11.15 -7.55 2.42
C HIS A 280 -11.78 -8.45 1.35
N PRO A 281 -11.78 -9.78 1.50
CA PRO A 281 -12.32 -10.70 0.49
C PRO A 281 -13.78 -10.46 0.12
N GLN A 282 -14.56 -9.83 1.01
CA GLN A 282 -15.96 -9.46 0.75
C GLN A 282 -16.12 -8.13 0.00
N MET A 283 -15.03 -7.41 -0.31
CA MET A 283 -15.12 -6.19 -1.13
C MET A 283 -15.33 -6.55 -2.59
N PRO A 284 -16.16 -5.78 -3.33
CA PRO A 284 -16.23 -5.91 -4.78
C PRO A 284 -14.85 -5.65 -5.40
N MET A 285 -14.43 -6.53 -6.31
CA MET A 285 -13.15 -6.43 -6.97
C MET A 285 -13.29 -6.69 -8.47
N PRO A 286 -12.58 -5.95 -9.34
CA PRO A 286 -12.52 -6.25 -10.77
C PRO A 286 -11.97 -7.65 -11.05
N GLN A 287 -12.33 -8.22 -12.21
CA GLN A 287 -11.85 -9.55 -12.62
C GLN A 287 -10.32 -9.66 -12.55
N LEU A 288 -9.60 -8.64 -13.00
CA LEU A 288 -8.13 -8.62 -12.93
C LEU A 288 -7.62 -8.71 -11.48
N GLY A 289 -8.31 -8.07 -10.54
CA GLY A 289 -7.98 -8.18 -9.11
C GLY A 289 -8.21 -9.59 -8.58
N MET A 290 -9.30 -10.24 -8.97
CA MET A 290 -9.56 -11.65 -8.63
C MET A 290 -8.51 -12.59 -9.22
N ASP A 291 -8.06 -12.34 -10.46
CA ASP A 291 -7.00 -13.12 -11.11
C ASP A 291 -5.64 -12.96 -10.39
N VAL A 292 -5.30 -11.74 -9.95
CA VAL A 292 -4.11 -11.46 -9.13
C VAL A 292 -4.21 -12.19 -7.79
N ALA A 293 -5.35 -12.11 -7.12
CA ALA A 293 -5.59 -12.81 -5.84
C ALA A 293 -5.43 -14.33 -5.98
N ALA A 294 -6.06 -14.94 -6.97
CA ALA A 294 -5.99 -16.37 -7.24
C ALA A 294 -4.55 -16.82 -7.57
N THR A 295 -3.82 -16.00 -8.34
CA THR A 295 -2.42 -16.29 -8.69
C THR A 295 -1.53 -16.24 -7.45
N TYR A 296 -1.66 -15.21 -6.61
CA TYR A 296 -0.93 -15.09 -5.37
C TYR A 296 -1.22 -16.27 -4.43
N GLN A 297 -2.50 -16.56 -4.20
CA GLN A 297 -2.92 -17.66 -3.31
C GLN A 297 -2.39 -19.03 -3.77
N LYS A 298 -2.35 -19.26 -5.08
CA LYS A 298 -1.75 -20.48 -5.65
C LYS A 298 -0.25 -20.57 -5.37
N GLN A 299 0.47 -19.46 -5.44
CA GLN A 299 1.93 -19.41 -5.24
C GLN A 299 2.32 -19.44 -3.76
N ALA A 300 1.73 -18.55 -2.96
CA ALA A 300 2.11 -18.34 -1.56
C ALA A 300 1.37 -19.27 -0.57
N LYS A 301 0.26 -19.92 -0.99
CA LYS A 301 -0.60 -20.76 -0.13
C LYS A 301 -1.21 -20.02 1.06
N THR A 302 -1.35 -18.71 0.95
CA THR A 302 -1.97 -17.83 1.95
C THR A 302 -2.87 -16.82 1.26
N GLU A 303 -3.76 -16.16 2.00
CA GLU A 303 -4.61 -15.10 1.47
C GLU A 303 -3.76 -13.90 1.04
N PRO A 304 -4.13 -13.22 -0.07
CA PRO A 304 -3.49 -11.97 -0.45
C PRO A 304 -3.84 -10.86 0.55
N ASN A 305 -2.97 -9.87 0.63
CA ASN A 305 -3.21 -8.64 1.38
C ASN A 305 -3.21 -7.40 0.47
N ARG A 306 -3.52 -6.23 1.03
CA ARG A 306 -3.57 -4.99 0.28
C ARG A 306 -2.30 -4.67 -0.52
N LEU A 307 -1.10 -5.03 -0.01
CA LEU A 307 0.17 -4.68 -0.66
C LEU A 307 0.35 -5.36 -2.01
N ILE A 308 -0.15 -6.61 -2.16
CA ILE A 308 -0.16 -7.33 -3.44
C ILE A 308 -0.89 -6.51 -4.50
N PHE A 309 -2.10 -6.03 -4.17
CA PHE A 309 -2.94 -5.29 -5.10
C PHE A 309 -2.41 -3.88 -5.37
N GLN A 310 -1.90 -3.20 -4.35
CA GLN A 310 -1.31 -1.86 -4.51
C GLN A 310 -0.07 -1.90 -5.42
N ALA A 311 0.77 -2.90 -5.24
CA ALA A 311 1.96 -3.11 -6.06
C ALA A 311 1.60 -3.46 -7.51
N ALA A 312 0.61 -4.34 -7.69
CA ALA A 312 0.11 -4.69 -9.02
C ALA A 312 -0.46 -3.46 -9.74
N ASP A 313 -1.27 -2.64 -9.06
CA ASP A 313 -1.80 -1.40 -9.64
C ASP A 313 -0.70 -0.41 -10.03
N SER A 314 0.34 -0.26 -9.19
CA SER A 314 1.41 0.70 -9.47
C SER A 314 2.15 0.38 -10.77
N VAL A 315 2.48 -0.88 -11.01
CA VAL A 315 3.10 -1.32 -12.28
C VAL A 315 2.12 -1.25 -13.45
N LEU A 316 0.87 -1.66 -13.23
CA LEU A 316 -0.17 -1.61 -14.25
C LEU A 316 -0.44 -0.17 -14.72
N LEU A 317 -0.49 0.80 -13.80
CA LEU A 317 -0.62 2.22 -14.11
C LEU A 317 0.50 2.72 -15.01
N ILE A 318 1.75 2.40 -14.67
CA ILE A 318 2.92 2.78 -15.47
C ILE A 318 2.83 2.14 -16.86
N ALA A 319 2.54 0.84 -16.94
CA ALA A 319 2.42 0.13 -18.21
C ALA A 319 1.31 0.71 -19.10
N ARG A 320 0.15 1.00 -18.52
CA ARG A 320 -0.97 1.63 -19.25
C ARG A 320 -0.64 3.04 -19.72
N ALA A 321 0.05 3.83 -18.91
CA ALA A 321 0.47 5.18 -19.31
C ALA A 321 1.44 5.14 -20.48
N ILE A 322 2.36 4.18 -20.52
CA ILE A 322 3.28 3.98 -21.65
C ILE A 322 2.52 3.59 -22.92
N GLU A 323 1.55 2.67 -22.81
CA GLU A 323 0.69 2.27 -23.94
C GLU A 323 -0.14 3.44 -24.47
N GLU A 324 -0.74 4.25 -23.59
CA GLU A 324 -1.52 5.43 -23.98
C GLU A 324 -0.65 6.50 -24.61
N ALA A 325 0.52 6.76 -24.04
CA ALA A 325 1.51 7.71 -24.57
C ALA A 325 2.15 7.23 -25.87
N LYS A 326 2.11 5.93 -26.18
CA LYS A 326 2.87 5.27 -27.26
C LYS A 326 4.36 5.63 -27.20
N SER A 327 4.89 5.83 -26.00
CA SER A 327 6.23 6.34 -25.78
C SER A 327 6.75 5.91 -24.41
N THR A 328 8.07 5.76 -24.30
CA THR A 328 8.80 5.58 -23.03
C THR A 328 9.43 6.89 -22.53
N ASP A 329 9.13 8.02 -23.16
CA ASP A 329 9.56 9.36 -22.71
C ASP A 329 8.84 9.75 -21.41
N SER A 330 9.60 10.24 -20.43
CA SER A 330 9.07 10.59 -19.11
C SER A 330 7.96 11.64 -19.15
N ALA A 331 8.11 12.68 -19.98
CA ALA A 331 7.09 13.75 -20.06
C ALA A 331 5.79 13.22 -20.68
N ALA A 332 5.89 12.34 -21.66
CA ALA A 332 4.73 11.70 -22.29
C ALA A 332 4.01 10.76 -21.29
N ILE A 333 4.76 9.97 -20.51
CA ILE A 333 4.20 9.08 -19.47
C ILE A 333 3.49 9.91 -18.39
N ILE A 334 4.13 10.98 -17.88
CA ILE A 334 3.55 11.88 -16.88
C ILE A 334 2.24 12.47 -17.38
N LYS A 335 2.22 12.97 -18.63
CA LYS A 335 1.00 13.53 -19.23
C LYS A 335 -0.12 12.50 -19.36
N ALA A 336 0.20 11.27 -19.74
CA ALA A 336 -0.77 10.17 -19.80
C ALA A 336 -1.32 9.85 -18.41
N LEU A 337 -0.47 9.70 -17.40
CA LEU A 337 -0.89 9.45 -16.01
C LEU A 337 -1.82 10.55 -15.48
N GLN A 338 -1.57 11.82 -15.79
CA GLN A 338 -2.40 12.96 -15.34
C GLN A 338 -3.83 12.92 -15.88
N GLY A 339 -4.01 12.47 -17.13
CA GLY A 339 -5.32 12.36 -17.77
C GLY A 339 -6.03 11.02 -17.59
N MET A 340 -5.34 10.05 -17.02
CA MET A 340 -5.79 8.65 -17.03
C MET A 340 -7.02 8.42 -16.16
N GLN A 341 -7.98 7.72 -16.75
CA GLN A 341 -9.15 7.13 -16.10
C GLN A 341 -9.22 5.67 -16.53
N PHE A 342 -9.00 4.72 -15.65
CA PHE A 342 -9.07 3.31 -16.02
C PHE A 342 -9.41 2.41 -14.83
N GLU A 343 -9.75 1.16 -15.10
CA GLU A 343 -9.98 0.15 -14.10
C GLU A 343 -8.71 -0.66 -13.87
N GLY A 344 -8.18 -0.58 -12.64
CA GLY A 344 -7.06 -1.37 -12.17
C GLY A 344 -7.49 -2.65 -11.45
N VAL A 345 -6.60 -3.22 -10.64
CA VAL A 345 -6.90 -4.43 -9.84
C VAL A 345 -7.80 -4.13 -8.63
N ARG A 346 -7.79 -2.88 -8.11
CA ARG A 346 -8.61 -2.46 -6.95
C ARG A 346 -9.83 -1.64 -7.33
N GLY A 347 -10.09 -1.39 -8.61
CA GLY A 347 -11.22 -0.60 -9.08
C GLY A 347 -10.83 0.50 -10.05
N LYS A 348 -11.72 1.50 -10.17
CA LYS A 348 -11.52 2.62 -11.09
C LYS A 348 -10.60 3.67 -10.49
N PHE A 349 -9.61 4.07 -11.28
CA PHE A 349 -8.64 5.12 -10.93
C PHE A 349 -8.97 6.44 -11.61
N GLY A 350 -8.69 7.51 -10.90
CA GLY A 350 -8.63 8.86 -11.42
C GLY A 350 -7.81 9.70 -10.45
N PHE A 351 -6.93 10.53 -10.98
CA PHE A 351 -6.08 11.38 -10.16
C PHE A 351 -6.63 12.78 -10.04
N SER A 352 -6.75 13.28 -8.80
CA SER A 352 -7.14 14.64 -8.52
C SER A 352 -6.12 15.64 -9.07
N GLN A 353 -6.61 16.73 -9.67
CA GLN A 353 -5.77 17.85 -10.11
C GLN A 353 -5.81 19.02 -9.11
N GLN A 354 -6.47 18.85 -7.97
CA GLN A 354 -6.53 19.88 -6.93
C GLN A 354 -5.15 20.03 -6.27
N PRO A 355 -4.67 21.25 -6.04
CA PRO A 355 -3.39 21.50 -5.41
C PRO A 355 -3.39 21.02 -3.93
N GLY A 356 -2.18 20.83 -3.38
CA GLY A 356 -1.97 20.36 -2.02
C GLY A 356 -1.86 18.84 -1.93
N TYR A 357 -2.22 18.26 -0.80
CA TYR A 357 -2.02 16.84 -0.52
C TYR A 357 -2.89 15.89 -1.39
N THR A 358 -3.87 16.42 -2.11
CA THR A 358 -4.70 15.66 -3.07
C THR A 358 -4.20 15.76 -4.50
N TYR A 359 -3.17 16.57 -4.79
CA TYR A 359 -2.63 16.68 -6.15
C TYR A 359 -2.08 15.34 -6.63
N GLN A 360 -2.59 14.84 -7.76
CA GLN A 360 -2.27 13.51 -8.32
C GLN A 360 -2.48 12.35 -7.32
N GLN A 361 -3.46 12.50 -6.44
CA GLN A 361 -3.93 11.49 -5.49
C GLN A 361 -5.19 10.81 -6.03
N TRP A 362 -5.28 9.49 -5.96
CA TRP A 362 -6.57 8.80 -6.01
C TRP A 362 -7.31 9.07 -4.70
N VAL A 363 -8.31 9.95 -4.73
CA VAL A 363 -8.97 10.41 -3.49
C VAL A 363 -10.03 9.45 -2.97
N ASP A 364 -10.70 8.70 -3.86
CA ASP A 364 -11.82 7.82 -3.52
C ASP A 364 -11.40 6.38 -3.30
N ILE A 365 -10.22 6.17 -2.71
CA ILE A 365 -9.73 4.83 -2.38
C ILE A 365 -10.72 4.14 -1.46
N PRO A 366 -11.23 2.96 -1.83
CA PRO A 366 -12.12 2.19 -0.97
C PRO A 366 -11.37 1.68 0.27
N TYR A 367 -12.08 1.66 1.41
CA TYR A 367 -11.56 1.12 2.66
C TYR A 367 -12.63 0.31 3.38
N VAL A 368 -12.21 -0.44 4.35
CA VAL A 368 -13.07 -1.22 5.26
C VAL A 368 -12.64 -1.03 6.70
N THR A 369 -13.56 -1.27 7.62
CA THR A 369 -13.27 -1.56 9.02
C THR A 369 -13.80 -2.96 9.31
N TYR A 370 -12.97 -3.80 9.92
CA TYR A 370 -13.33 -5.16 10.30
C TYR A 370 -12.83 -5.48 11.70
N GLN A 371 -13.35 -6.53 12.30
CA GLN A 371 -12.92 -6.99 13.62
C GLN A 371 -12.40 -8.41 13.57
N LEU A 372 -11.24 -8.62 14.19
CA LEU A 372 -10.67 -9.93 14.46
C LEU A 372 -11.16 -10.42 15.81
N THR A 373 -11.56 -11.68 15.91
CA THR A 373 -12.12 -12.24 17.16
C THR A 373 -11.40 -13.50 17.63
N GLU A 374 -10.66 -14.17 16.74
CA GLU A 374 -9.95 -15.42 17.03
C GLU A 374 -8.49 -15.33 16.61
N VAL A 375 -7.61 -16.10 17.27
CA VAL A 375 -6.21 -16.27 16.86
C VAL A 375 -6.13 -17.04 15.54
N ASP A 376 -5.18 -16.70 14.69
CA ASP A 376 -4.97 -17.27 13.36
C ASP A 376 -6.21 -17.16 12.44
N GLN A 377 -7.13 -16.25 12.75
CA GLN A 377 -8.33 -16.01 11.95
C GLN A 377 -7.96 -15.51 10.55
N PRO A 378 -8.37 -16.21 9.48
CA PRO A 378 -8.20 -15.73 8.12
C PRO A 378 -8.97 -14.40 7.91
N LEU A 379 -8.47 -13.53 7.03
CA LEU A 379 -9.13 -12.27 6.73
C LEU A 379 -10.56 -12.47 6.21
N SER A 380 -10.78 -13.52 5.42
CA SER A 380 -12.10 -13.92 4.89
C SER A 380 -13.14 -14.27 5.97
N GLU A 381 -12.68 -14.67 7.16
CA GLU A 381 -13.54 -15.06 8.29
C GLU A 381 -13.70 -13.94 9.33
N THR A 382 -13.04 -12.79 9.14
CA THR A 382 -13.21 -11.65 10.05
C THR A 382 -14.58 -10.99 9.88
N THR A 383 -15.03 -10.30 10.92
CA THR A 383 -16.33 -9.61 10.86
C THR A 383 -16.17 -8.25 10.17
N LEU A 384 -16.72 -8.13 8.95
CA LEU A 384 -16.79 -6.84 8.26
C LEU A 384 -17.78 -5.92 8.99
N ILE A 385 -17.28 -4.80 9.50
CA ILE A 385 -18.03 -3.83 10.29
C ILE A 385 -18.45 -2.63 9.45
N GLN A 386 -17.63 -2.24 8.46
CA GLN A 386 -17.91 -1.12 7.57
C GLN A 386 -17.21 -1.29 6.24
N ALA A 387 -17.89 -0.97 5.15
CA ALA A 387 -17.25 -0.61 3.88
C ALA A 387 -17.35 0.91 3.67
N SER A 388 -16.42 1.51 2.94
CA SER A 388 -16.44 2.95 2.65
C SER A 388 -17.78 3.38 2.03
N GLY A 389 -18.32 4.49 2.53
CA GLY A 389 -19.64 4.98 2.14
C GLY A 389 -20.83 4.29 2.82
N GLN A 390 -20.59 3.29 3.69
CA GLN A 390 -21.63 2.62 4.47
C GLN A 390 -21.49 2.99 5.97
N PRO A 391 -22.62 2.98 6.73
CA PRO A 391 -22.56 3.20 8.16
C PRO A 391 -21.83 2.07 8.89
N LEU A 392 -21.17 2.40 10.00
CA LEU A 392 -20.53 1.45 10.88
C LEU A 392 -21.60 0.57 11.59
N GLN A 393 -21.44 -0.76 11.54
CA GLN A 393 -22.35 -1.72 12.18
C GLN A 393 -21.86 -2.03 13.60
N VAL A 394 -22.09 -1.09 14.52
CA VAL A 394 -21.61 -1.15 15.92
C VAL A 394 -22.17 -2.35 16.68
N ASP A 395 -23.37 -2.79 16.33
CA ASP A 395 -24.06 -3.95 16.92
C ASP A 395 -23.36 -5.29 16.67
N LYS A 396 -22.49 -5.35 15.66
CA LYS A 396 -21.65 -6.54 15.35
C LYS A 396 -20.38 -6.61 16.18
N LEU A 397 -19.99 -5.54 16.86
CA LEU A 397 -18.76 -5.49 17.61
C LEU A 397 -18.82 -6.26 18.92
N VAL A 398 -17.76 -6.98 19.23
CA VAL A 398 -17.61 -7.73 20.46
C VAL A 398 -16.35 -7.28 21.22
N LYS A 399 -16.44 -7.33 22.55
CA LYS A 399 -15.31 -7.10 23.47
C LYS A 399 -14.92 -8.39 24.18
N PRO A 400 -13.68 -8.49 24.69
CA PRO A 400 -13.32 -9.57 25.60
C PRO A 400 -14.34 -9.67 26.75
N ALA A 401 -14.68 -10.89 27.15
CA ALA A 401 -15.39 -11.13 28.38
C ALA A 401 -14.54 -10.63 29.57
N LYS A 402 -15.22 -10.30 30.69
CA LYS A 402 -14.52 -9.85 31.92
C LYS A 402 -13.63 -10.95 32.48
#